data_ceaf12a7e60a3d21fb7330e117b45078
#
_entry.id   ceaf12a7e60a3d21fb7330e117b45078
#
_cell.length_a   1.000
_cell.length_b   1.000
_cell.length_c   1.000
_cell.angle_alpha   90.00
_cell.angle_beta   90.00
_cell.angle_gamma   90.00
#
_symmetry.space_group_name_H-M   'P 1'
#
loop_
_entity.id
_entity.type
_entity.pdbx_description
1 polymer ?
#
loop_
_entity_poly.entity_id
_entity_poly.type
_entity_poly.pdbx_seq_one_letter_code
_entity_poly.pdbx_strand_id
1 'polypeptide(L)'
;LITGDLDQLRRMWPTLAGGIDFSLSLQTKEGEIYWAISPEGRVDQMALLTGCSSIFMSLKCALAIARLLDRPSAHWSAALERLGAALRHKPHRFNMTKARFSMDWFYPILCGVVRGDAAQKRIERGWKRFVVEGLGVRCVSDQPWVTIAESCELVLALAAMGNVDLARIVFGWICDHTYADGSFWCGFTFPDMTIWPEEKITWTNAVVLLAADALYGLTPAAEMFSHRFWEEMGMGA
;
A
#
# COMPACT_ATOMS: atom_id res chain seq x y z
N LEU A 1 -8.32 -15.19 -4.84
CA LEU A 1 -7.09 -15.53 -5.59
C LEU A 1 -6.29 -16.60 -4.86
N ILE A 2 -5.87 -16.34 -3.63
CA ILE A 2 -4.92 -17.20 -2.88
C ILE A 2 -5.51 -18.55 -2.51
N THR A 3 -6.73 -18.60 -2.00
CA THR A 3 -7.38 -19.84 -1.52
C THR A 3 -7.93 -20.69 -2.65
N GLY A 4 -8.12 -20.14 -3.85
CA GLY A 4 -8.78 -20.84 -4.96
C GLY A 4 -10.28 -21.08 -4.75
N ASP A 5 -10.90 -20.57 -3.67
CA ASP A 5 -12.32 -20.75 -3.37
C ASP A 5 -13.20 -19.89 -4.29
N LEU A 6 -13.58 -20.45 -5.43
CA LEU A 6 -14.43 -19.77 -6.42
C LEU A 6 -15.85 -19.53 -5.91
N ASP A 7 -16.37 -20.36 -5.01
CA ASP A 7 -17.73 -20.18 -4.48
C ASP A 7 -17.78 -19.01 -3.50
N GLN A 8 -16.73 -18.82 -2.69
CA GLN A 8 -16.58 -17.61 -1.89
C GLN A 8 -16.48 -16.37 -2.79
N LEU A 9 -15.67 -16.43 -3.85
CA LEU A 9 -15.55 -15.30 -4.80
C LEU A 9 -16.88 -14.96 -5.46
N ARG A 10 -17.67 -15.96 -5.87
CA ARG A 10 -19.01 -15.73 -6.45
C ARG A 10 -19.96 -15.06 -5.46
N ARG A 11 -19.95 -15.49 -4.19
CA ARG A 11 -20.78 -14.87 -3.13
C ARG A 11 -20.37 -13.43 -2.86
N MET A 12 -19.05 -13.12 -2.85
CA MET A 12 -18.53 -11.78 -2.56
C MET A 12 -18.56 -10.86 -3.78
N TRP A 13 -18.79 -11.38 -4.98
CA TRP A 13 -18.72 -10.61 -6.22
C TRP A 13 -19.58 -9.34 -6.23
N PRO A 14 -20.87 -9.36 -5.81
CA PRO A 14 -21.68 -8.13 -5.81
C PRO A 14 -21.08 -7.03 -4.93
N THR A 15 -20.57 -7.38 -3.76
CA THR A 15 -19.93 -6.44 -2.83
C THR A 15 -18.63 -5.89 -3.41
N LEU A 16 -17.80 -6.76 -3.99
CA LEU A 16 -16.56 -6.36 -4.63
C LEU A 16 -16.83 -5.42 -5.81
N ALA A 17 -17.74 -5.79 -6.70
CA ALA A 17 -18.07 -4.99 -7.87
C ALA A 17 -18.65 -3.63 -7.46
N GLY A 18 -19.58 -3.61 -6.50
CA GLY A 18 -20.15 -2.37 -5.99
C GLY A 18 -19.09 -1.44 -5.36
N GLY A 19 -18.12 -1.99 -4.62
CA GLY A 19 -17.02 -1.20 -4.03
C GLY A 19 -16.08 -0.62 -5.09
N ILE A 20 -15.75 -1.38 -6.11
CA ILE A 20 -14.93 -0.90 -7.23
C ILE A 20 -15.67 0.17 -8.02
N ASP A 21 -16.93 -0.09 -8.42
CA ASP A 21 -17.72 0.86 -9.20
C ASP A 21 -17.96 2.17 -8.42
N PHE A 22 -18.17 2.08 -7.10
CA PHE A 22 -18.25 3.27 -6.23
C PHE A 22 -16.93 4.08 -6.30
N SER A 23 -15.79 3.43 -6.13
CA SER A 23 -14.49 4.12 -6.22
C SER A 23 -14.29 4.76 -7.58
N LEU A 24 -14.66 4.07 -8.67
CA LEU A 24 -14.54 4.57 -10.04
C LEU A 24 -15.53 5.68 -10.38
N SER A 25 -16.66 5.79 -9.68
CA SER A 25 -17.59 6.92 -9.84
C SER A 25 -16.94 8.25 -9.47
N LEU A 26 -15.87 8.23 -8.69
CA LEU A 26 -15.08 9.41 -8.30
C LEU A 26 -13.83 9.61 -9.17
N GLN A 27 -13.62 8.79 -10.22
CA GLN A 27 -12.48 8.93 -11.11
C GLN A 27 -12.67 10.09 -12.08
N THR A 28 -11.69 10.97 -12.16
CA THR A 28 -11.69 12.09 -13.10
C THR A 28 -11.29 11.67 -14.52
N LYS A 29 -11.47 12.55 -15.49
CA LYS A 29 -10.99 12.35 -16.88
C LYS A 29 -9.46 12.29 -16.94
N GLU A 30 -8.77 12.94 -15.98
CA GLU A 30 -7.31 12.96 -15.89
C GLU A 30 -6.74 11.70 -15.24
N GLY A 31 -7.59 10.89 -14.57
CA GLY A 31 -7.29 9.55 -14.11
C GLY A 31 -7.20 9.39 -12.58
N GLU A 32 -6.97 10.48 -11.83
CA GLU A 32 -7.00 10.43 -10.37
C GLU A 32 -8.41 10.17 -9.84
N ILE A 33 -8.50 9.62 -8.63
CA ILE A 33 -9.76 9.33 -7.94
C ILE A 33 -9.86 10.25 -6.73
N TYR A 34 -10.96 10.97 -6.62
CA TYR A 34 -11.25 11.80 -5.45
C TYR A 34 -11.50 10.93 -4.22
N TRP A 35 -11.10 11.43 -3.06
CA TRP A 35 -11.00 10.62 -1.85
C TRP A 35 -12.30 10.49 -1.06
N ALA A 36 -13.24 11.41 -1.23
CA ALA A 36 -14.48 11.41 -0.46
C ALA A 36 -15.67 12.02 -1.21
N ILE A 37 -16.86 11.53 -0.84
CA ILE A 37 -18.15 12.11 -1.18
C ILE A 37 -18.99 12.19 0.10
N SER A 38 -19.65 13.33 0.35
CA SER A 38 -20.53 13.48 1.51
C SER A 38 -21.86 12.72 1.29
N PRO A 39 -22.64 12.45 2.36
CA PRO A 39 -23.98 11.87 2.24
C PRO A 39 -24.93 12.66 1.31
N GLU A 40 -24.73 13.98 1.20
CA GLU A 40 -25.50 14.87 0.32
C GLU A 40 -24.98 14.89 -1.13
N GLY A 41 -24.00 14.01 -1.46
CA GLY A 41 -23.46 13.90 -2.82
C GLY A 41 -22.40 14.95 -3.17
N ARG A 42 -21.88 15.71 -2.21
CA ARG A 42 -20.80 16.68 -2.48
C ARG A 42 -19.44 15.97 -2.51
N VAL A 43 -18.77 16.03 -3.65
CA VAL A 43 -17.45 15.44 -3.86
C VAL A 43 -16.37 16.38 -3.32
N ASP A 44 -15.49 15.85 -2.46
CA ASP A 44 -14.25 16.54 -2.10
C ASP A 44 -13.23 16.30 -3.22
N GLN A 45 -12.90 17.38 -3.95
CA GLN A 45 -12.03 17.34 -5.13
C GLN A 45 -10.54 17.20 -4.77
N MET A 46 -10.23 16.45 -3.73
CA MET A 46 -8.87 16.11 -3.33
C MET A 46 -8.55 14.66 -3.70
N ALA A 47 -7.43 14.43 -4.38
CA ALA A 47 -6.90 13.09 -4.61
C ALA A 47 -5.63 12.88 -3.77
N LEU A 48 -5.52 11.69 -3.16
CA LEU A 48 -4.36 11.28 -2.37
C LEU A 48 -3.52 10.29 -3.16
N LEU A 49 -2.21 10.51 -3.22
CA LEU A 49 -1.30 9.62 -3.93
C LEU A 49 -1.32 8.20 -3.33
N THR A 50 -1.27 8.11 -2.00
CA THR A 50 -1.38 6.85 -1.25
C THR A 50 -2.70 6.14 -1.53
N GLY A 51 -3.84 6.83 -1.37
CA GLY A 51 -5.17 6.25 -1.61
C GLY A 51 -5.36 5.78 -3.05
N CYS A 52 -4.96 6.59 -4.01
CA CYS A 52 -5.01 6.21 -5.43
C CYS A 52 -4.08 5.01 -5.76
N SER A 53 -2.92 4.91 -5.13
CA SER A 53 -2.03 3.74 -5.28
C SER A 53 -2.69 2.47 -4.71
N SER A 54 -3.35 2.55 -3.56
CA SER A 54 -4.11 1.44 -2.98
C SER A 54 -5.28 1.01 -3.86
N ILE A 55 -6.04 1.97 -4.43
CA ILE A 55 -7.12 1.67 -5.39
C ILE A 55 -6.56 1.02 -6.66
N PHE A 56 -5.39 1.44 -7.13
CA PHE A 56 -4.72 0.79 -8.27
C PHE A 56 -4.48 -0.70 -8.02
N MET A 57 -3.98 -1.07 -6.83
CA MET A 57 -3.79 -2.48 -6.44
C MET A 57 -5.13 -3.20 -6.30
N SER A 58 -6.14 -2.56 -5.69
CA SER A 58 -7.49 -3.13 -5.57
C SER A 58 -8.12 -3.42 -6.92
N LEU A 59 -7.95 -2.54 -7.91
CA LEU A 59 -8.39 -2.75 -9.29
C LEU A 59 -7.69 -3.93 -9.96
N LYS A 60 -6.38 -4.11 -9.74
CA LYS A 60 -5.65 -5.29 -10.23
C LYS A 60 -6.24 -6.58 -9.66
N CYS A 61 -6.45 -6.61 -8.34
CA CYS A 61 -7.07 -7.75 -7.66
C CYS A 61 -8.48 -8.03 -8.21
N ALA A 62 -9.30 -7.00 -8.38
CA ALA A 62 -10.66 -7.11 -8.90
C ALA A 62 -10.69 -7.65 -10.35
N LEU A 63 -9.79 -7.17 -11.21
CA LEU A 63 -9.64 -7.64 -12.58
C LEU A 63 -9.19 -9.11 -12.63
N ALA A 64 -8.27 -9.52 -11.76
CA ALA A 64 -7.86 -10.91 -11.66
C ALA A 64 -9.04 -11.82 -11.23
N ILE A 65 -9.83 -11.36 -10.25
CA ILE A 65 -11.05 -12.08 -9.82
C ILE A 65 -12.09 -12.11 -10.95
N ALA A 66 -12.30 -11.00 -11.65
CA ALA A 66 -13.23 -10.92 -12.78
C ALA A 66 -12.89 -11.95 -13.87
N ARG A 67 -11.59 -12.10 -14.19
CA ARG A 67 -11.11 -13.13 -15.13
C ARG A 67 -11.43 -14.56 -14.64
N LEU A 68 -11.18 -14.84 -13.35
CA LEU A 68 -11.49 -16.17 -12.76
C LEU A 68 -12.98 -16.52 -12.77
N LEU A 69 -13.84 -15.50 -12.67
CA LEU A 69 -15.29 -15.67 -12.65
C LEU A 69 -15.95 -15.49 -14.04
N ASP A 70 -15.16 -15.28 -15.09
CA ASP A 70 -15.63 -14.97 -16.45
C ASP A 70 -16.62 -13.79 -16.46
N ARG A 71 -16.23 -12.68 -15.80
CA ARG A 71 -17.03 -11.46 -15.70
C ARG A 71 -16.44 -10.34 -16.57
N PRO A 72 -17.23 -9.74 -17.45
CA PRO A 72 -16.76 -8.61 -18.27
C PRO A 72 -16.38 -7.40 -17.38
N SER A 73 -15.22 -6.83 -17.61
CA SER A 73 -14.69 -5.73 -16.79
C SER A 73 -13.83 -4.74 -17.59
N ALA A 74 -14.17 -4.56 -18.87
CA ALA A 74 -13.42 -3.68 -19.77
C ALA A 74 -13.33 -2.23 -19.26
N HIS A 75 -14.38 -1.70 -18.61
CA HIS A 75 -14.37 -0.37 -18.00
C HIS A 75 -13.40 -0.26 -16.81
N TRP A 76 -13.21 -1.35 -16.03
CA TRP A 76 -12.19 -1.38 -14.94
C TRP A 76 -10.78 -1.40 -15.52
N SER A 77 -10.54 -2.12 -16.62
CA SER A 77 -9.22 -2.12 -17.28
C SER A 77 -8.86 -0.72 -17.76
N ALA A 78 -9.79 -0.04 -18.46
CA ALA A 78 -9.57 1.33 -18.90
C ALA A 78 -9.38 2.31 -17.72
N ALA A 79 -10.08 2.09 -16.61
CA ALA A 79 -9.92 2.89 -15.40
C ALA A 79 -8.55 2.67 -14.74
N LEU A 80 -8.07 1.41 -14.66
CA LEU A 80 -6.74 1.06 -14.17
C LEU A 80 -5.64 1.75 -14.99
N GLU A 81 -5.74 1.71 -16.31
CA GLU A 81 -4.77 2.36 -17.21
C GLU A 81 -4.72 3.87 -16.98
N ARG A 82 -5.88 4.54 -16.92
CA ARG A 82 -5.95 5.99 -16.65
C ARG A 82 -5.37 6.34 -15.28
N LEU A 83 -5.74 5.57 -14.23
CA LEU A 83 -5.23 5.77 -12.88
C LEU A 83 -3.71 5.57 -12.83
N GLY A 84 -3.19 4.50 -13.42
CA GLY A 84 -1.77 4.23 -13.51
C GLY A 84 -0.99 5.34 -14.24
N ALA A 85 -1.54 5.86 -15.34
CA ALA A 85 -0.97 7.00 -16.06
C ALA A 85 -0.93 8.27 -15.21
N ALA A 86 -2.02 8.57 -14.47
CA ALA A 86 -2.06 9.71 -13.55
C ALA A 86 -1.01 9.58 -12.44
N LEU A 87 -0.93 8.41 -11.79
CA LEU A 87 0.01 8.13 -10.70
C LEU A 87 1.48 8.26 -11.15
N ARG A 88 1.81 7.82 -12.37
CA ARG A 88 3.18 7.86 -12.89
C ARG A 88 3.59 9.22 -13.44
N HIS A 89 2.66 9.94 -14.06
CA HIS A 89 3.03 11.08 -14.93
C HIS A 89 2.38 12.41 -14.55
N LYS A 90 1.41 12.43 -13.61
CA LYS A 90 0.66 13.64 -13.24
C LYS A 90 0.72 13.92 -11.74
N PRO A 91 1.91 14.08 -11.11
CA PRO A 91 2.03 14.27 -9.66
C PRO A 91 1.26 15.49 -9.14
N HIS A 92 1.08 16.51 -9.97
CA HIS A 92 0.33 17.73 -9.65
C HIS A 92 -1.18 17.50 -9.45
N ARG A 93 -1.71 16.34 -9.84
CA ARG A 93 -3.13 15.97 -9.62
C ARG A 93 -3.40 15.48 -8.20
N PHE A 94 -2.36 15.18 -7.42
CA PHE A 94 -2.46 14.70 -6.05
C PHE A 94 -2.10 15.80 -5.06
N ASN A 95 -2.66 15.71 -3.86
CA ASN A 95 -2.41 16.70 -2.80
C ASN A 95 -0.94 16.67 -2.34
N MET A 96 -0.13 17.57 -2.90
CA MET A 96 1.30 17.68 -2.63
C MET A 96 1.65 17.98 -1.17
N THR A 97 0.71 18.52 -0.37
CA THR A 97 0.95 18.76 1.06
C THR A 97 1.10 17.44 1.83
N LYS A 98 0.60 16.33 1.28
CA LYS A 98 0.73 14.97 1.84
C LYS A 98 2.07 14.32 1.55
N ALA A 99 2.90 14.87 0.68
CA ALA A 99 4.24 14.35 0.40
C ALA A 99 5.18 14.35 1.62
N ARG A 100 4.79 14.99 2.73
CA ARG A 100 5.49 14.91 4.02
C ARG A 100 5.25 13.59 4.77
N PHE A 101 4.24 12.81 4.40
CA PHE A 101 3.93 11.50 4.97
C PHE A 101 4.70 10.40 4.20
N SER A 102 5.25 9.44 4.93
CA SER A 102 6.07 8.36 4.36
C SER A 102 5.29 7.45 3.40
N MET A 103 4.00 7.27 3.62
CA MET A 103 3.14 6.47 2.75
C MET A 103 3.13 7.01 1.31
N ASP A 104 3.12 8.33 1.10
CA ASP A 104 3.22 8.92 -0.25
C ASP A 104 4.55 8.59 -0.94
N TRP A 105 5.59 8.27 -0.18
CA TRP A 105 6.88 7.86 -0.72
C TRP A 105 6.86 6.42 -1.20
N PHE A 106 6.43 5.43 -0.39
CA PHE A 106 6.59 4.02 -0.73
C PHE A 106 5.33 3.33 -1.29
N TYR A 107 4.10 3.83 -1.08
CA TYR A 107 2.88 3.19 -1.57
C TYR A 107 2.82 3.00 -3.10
N PRO A 108 3.30 3.94 -3.93
CA PRO A 108 3.37 3.69 -5.37
C PRO A 108 4.24 2.49 -5.75
N ILE A 109 5.24 2.14 -4.92
CA ILE A 109 6.08 0.95 -5.09
C ILE A 109 5.32 -0.28 -4.58
N LEU A 110 4.83 -0.23 -3.34
CA LEU A 110 4.08 -1.32 -2.71
C LEU A 110 2.93 -1.81 -3.60
N CYS A 111 2.19 -0.89 -4.20
CA CYS A 111 1.05 -1.20 -5.06
C CYS A 111 1.44 -1.53 -6.52
N GLY A 112 2.74 -1.54 -6.86
CA GLY A 112 3.24 -1.89 -8.19
C GLY A 112 3.00 -0.85 -9.27
N VAL A 113 2.69 0.41 -8.90
CA VAL A 113 2.57 1.54 -9.84
C VAL A 113 3.94 1.95 -10.37
N VAL A 114 4.93 2.02 -9.47
CA VAL A 114 6.33 2.37 -9.76
C VAL A 114 7.19 1.12 -9.51
N ARG A 115 7.98 0.70 -10.51
CA ARG A 115 8.68 -0.58 -10.51
C ARG A 115 10.09 -0.45 -11.07
N GLY A 116 10.91 -1.50 -10.94
CA GLY A 116 12.26 -1.55 -11.47
C GLY A 116 13.14 -0.38 -11.01
N ASP A 117 13.96 0.16 -11.91
CA ASP A 117 14.88 1.27 -11.62
C ASP A 117 14.18 2.52 -11.07
N ALA A 118 12.94 2.78 -11.49
CA ALA A 118 12.17 3.91 -11.00
C ALA A 118 11.79 3.73 -9.52
N ALA A 119 11.48 2.51 -9.10
CA ALA A 119 11.23 2.17 -7.70
C ALA A 119 12.51 2.34 -6.86
N GLN A 120 13.64 1.81 -7.35
CA GLN A 120 14.93 1.95 -6.68
C GLN A 120 15.31 3.43 -6.46
N LYS A 121 15.25 4.24 -7.52
CA LYS A 121 15.49 5.69 -7.42
C LYS A 121 14.54 6.40 -6.46
N ARG A 122 13.29 5.94 -6.38
CA ARG A 122 12.30 6.52 -5.46
C ARG A 122 12.64 6.17 -4.00
N ILE A 123 13.06 4.95 -3.71
CA ILE A 123 13.55 4.53 -2.39
C ILE A 123 14.75 5.40 -1.97
N GLU A 124 15.76 5.51 -2.82
CA GLU A 124 16.98 6.28 -2.53
C GLU A 124 16.69 7.76 -2.21
N ARG A 125 15.81 8.41 -2.99
CA ARG A 125 15.44 9.82 -2.80
C ARG A 125 14.74 10.09 -1.47
N GLY A 126 13.90 9.15 -1.00
CA GLY A 126 13.15 9.31 0.24
C GLY A 126 13.88 8.81 1.49
N TRP A 127 14.90 7.98 1.33
CA TRP A 127 15.55 7.27 2.42
C TRP A 127 15.97 8.19 3.57
N LYS A 128 16.84 9.15 3.30
CA LYS A 128 17.34 10.10 4.30
C LYS A 128 16.23 10.94 4.95
N ARG A 129 15.12 11.11 4.25
CA ARG A 129 14.01 11.94 4.72
C ARG A 129 13.13 11.18 5.71
N PHE A 130 12.90 9.89 5.47
CA PHE A 130 11.92 9.12 6.21
C PHE A 130 12.53 8.05 7.10
N VAL A 131 13.70 7.51 6.78
CA VAL A 131 14.30 6.43 7.55
C VAL A 131 15.18 6.99 8.67
N VAL A 132 15.03 6.41 9.85
CA VAL A 132 15.91 6.57 11.00
C VAL A 132 16.62 5.24 11.18
N GLU A 133 17.91 5.22 10.76
CA GLU A 133 18.72 4.02 10.76
C GLU A 133 18.72 3.35 12.16
N GLY A 134 18.45 2.04 12.17
CA GLY A 134 18.35 1.25 13.39
C GLY A 134 17.04 1.39 14.17
N LEU A 135 16.12 2.29 13.77
CA LEU A 135 14.86 2.53 14.47
C LEU A 135 13.62 2.25 13.62
N GLY A 136 13.62 2.64 12.33
CA GLY A 136 12.48 2.46 11.45
C GLY A 136 12.12 3.68 10.61
N VAL A 137 10.84 3.85 10.31
CA VAL A 137 10.32 4.88 9.41
C VAL A 137 9.56 5.96 10.17
N ARG A 138 9.89 7.21 9.89
CA ARG A 138 9.07 8.35 10.34
C ARG A 138 7.73 8.34 9.62
N CYS A 139 6.63 8.40 10.37
CA CYS A 139 5.31 8.61 9.75
C CYS A 139 5.27 9.92 8.97
N VAL A 140 5.83 10.98 9.57
CA VAL A 140 5.89 12.33 9.00
C VAL A 140 7.34 12.82 9.01
N SER A 141 7.83 13.28 7.88
CA SER A 141 9.26 13.58 7.67
C SER A 141 9.86 14.64 8.59
N ASP A 142 9.05 15.54 9.11
CA ASP A 142 9.44 16.67 9.96
C ASP A 142 9.03 16.48 11.43
N GLN A 143 8.68 15.25 11.82
CA GLN A 143 8.37 14.88 13.20
C GLN A 143 9.32 13.79 13.69
N PRO A 144 9.80 13.84 14.94
CA PRO A 144 10.67 12.82 15.51
C PRO A 144 9.86 11.61 15.99
N TRP A 145 9.03 11.05 15.11
CA TRP A 145 8.10 9.97 15.42
C TRP A 145 8.25 8.83 14.42
N VAL A 146 8.73 7.70 14.90
CA VAL A 146 8.83 6.43 14.18
C VAL A 146 7.60 5.59 14.49
N THR A 147 7.04 4.97 13.46
CA THR A 147 5.86 4.11 13.58
C THR A 147 6.16 2.70 13.09
N ILE A 148 5.63 1.72 13.80
CA ILE A 148 5.83 0.30 13.45
C ILE A 148 5.09 -0.03 12.15
N ALA A 149 3.88 0.50 11.98
CA ALA A 149 3.07 0.21 10.78
C ALA A 149 3.76 0.70 9.51
N GLU A 150 4.17 1.97 9.42
CA GLU A 150 4.84 2.51 8.25
C GLU A 150 6.21 1.87 8.00
N SER A 151 6.89 1.41 9.06
CA SER A 151 8.12 0.63 8.91
C SER A 151 7.84 -0.72 8.24
N CYS A 152 6.78 -1.42 8.63
CA CYS A 152 6.35 -2.67 8.00
C CYS A 152 5.84 -2.46 6.57
N GLU A 153 5.14 -1.36 6.29
CA GLU A 153 4.71 -1.02 4.93
C GLU A 153 5.90 -0.73 4.00
N LEU A 154 6.97 -0.10 4.52
CA LEU A 154 8.23 0.01 3.78
C LEU A 154 8.86 -1.37 3.55
N VAL A 155 8.85 -2.26 4.54
CA VAL A 155 9.31 -3.66 4.39
C VAL A 155 8.55 -4.34 3.26
N LEU A 156 7.22 -4.23 3.23
CA LEU A 156 6.39 -4.76 2.14
C LEU A 156 6.76 -4.16 0.78
N ALA A 157 6.98 -2.85 0.72
CA ALA A 157 7.37 -2.17 -0.54
C ALA A 157 8.75 -2.65 -1.05
N LEU A 158 9.71 -2.82 -0.15
CA LEU A 158 11.06 -3.35 -0.47
C LEU A 158 10.98 -4.83 -0.92
N ALA A 159 10.21 -5.65 -0.20
CA ALA A 159 9.98 -7.04 -0.60
C ALA A 159 9.27 -7.13 -1.96
N ALA A 160 8.25 -6.30 -2.19
CA ALA A 160 7.51 -6.24 -3.45
C ALA A 160 8.41 -5.99 -4.66
N MET A 161 9.40 -5.11 -4.53
CA MET A 161 10.37 -4.82 -5.60
C MET A 161 11.57 -5.77 -5.66
N GLY A 162 11.64 -6.78 -4.78
CA GLY A 162 12.69 -7.80 -4.73
C GLY A 162 13.92 -7.43 -3.89
N ASN A 163 13.91 -6.30 -3.15
CA ASN A 163 14.99 -5.89 -2.26
C ASN A 163 14.83 -6.50 -0.86
N VAL A 164 14.86 -7.84 -0.81
CA VAL A 164 14.53 -8.62 0.39
C VAL A 164 15.55 -8.44 1.51
N ASP A 165 16.83 -8.26 1.17
CA ASP A 165 17.87 -8.09 2.19
C ASP A 165 17.71 -6.77 2.96
N LEU A 166 17.44 -5.68 2.25
CA LEU A 166 17.15 -4.39 2.91
C LEU A 166 15.82 -4.45 3.69
N ALA A 167 14.83 -5.15 3.15
CA ALA A 167 13.56 -5.37 3.85
C ALA A 167 13.76 -6.09 5.19
N ARG A 168 14.60 -7.14 5.23
CA ARG A 168 14.95 -7.85 6.47
C ARG A 168 15.67 -6.97 7.48
N ILE A 169 16.59 -6.11 7.01
CA ILE A 169 17.28 -5.15 7.88
C ILE A 169 16.27 -4.22 8.55
N VAL A 170 15.36 -3.60 7.77
CA VAL A 170 14.34 -2.69 8.30
C VAL A 170 13.39 -3.42 9.25
N PHE A 171 12.98 -4.64 8.90
CA PHE A 171 12.12 -5.47 9.77
C PHE A 171 12.80 -5.79 11.11
N GLY A 172 14.09 -6.10 11.07
CA GLY A 172 14.88 -6.36 12.29
C GLY A 172 14.90 -5.19 13.25
N TRP A 173 14.85 -3.95 12.78
CA TRP A 173 14.86 -2.77 13.65
C TRP A 173 13.61 -2.64 14.54
N ILE A 174 12.49 -3.23 14.12
CA ILE A 174 11.21 -3.04 14.82
C ILE A 174 10.76 -4.26 15.65
N CYS A 175 11.44 -5.39 15.51
CA CYS A 175 11.00 -6.66 16.12
C CYS A 175 10.89 -6.62 17.66
N ASP A 176 11.72 -5.83 18.32
CA ASP A 176 11.77 -5.76 19.79
C ASP A 176 10.84 -4.69 20.39
N HIS A 177 10.11 -3.94 19.54
CA HIS A 177 9.23 -2.85 19.99
C HIS A 177 7.82 -3.37 20.33
N THR A 178 7.77 -4.20 21.39
CA THR A 178 6.54 -4.87 21.83
C THR A 178 6.21 -4.57 23.28
N TYR A 179 4.92 -4.68 23.63
CA TYR A 179 4.45 -4.73 25.01
C TYR A 179 4.70 -6.12 25.61
N ALA A 180 4.55 -6.23 26.93
CA ALA A 180 4.77 -7.50 27.66
C ALA A 180 3.86 -8.66 27.19
N ASP A 181 2.73 -8.37 26.54
CA ASP A 181 1.82 -9.36 25.96
C ASP A 181 2.16 -9.74 24.51
N GLY A 182 3.26 -9.20 23.96
CA GLY A 182 3.71 -9.45 22.59
C GLY A 182 3.04 -8.60 21.52
N SER A 183 2.08 -7.73 21.86
CA SER A 183 1.54 -6.77 20.88
C SER A 183 2.56 -5.67 20.58
N PHE A 184 2.64 -5.24 19.32
CA PHE A 184 3.58 -4.19 18.90
C PHE A 184 3.12 -2.81 19.33
N TRP A 185 4.08 -1.91 19.62
CA TRP A 185 3.80 -0.50 19.82
C TRP A 185 3.17 0.11 18.55
N CYS A 186 2.37 1.15 18.71
CA CYS A 186 1.93 1.96 17.56
C CYS A 186 3.13 2.70 16.95
N GLY A 187 3.91 3.36 17.81
CA GLY A 187 5.12 4.09 17.47
C GLY A 187 5.78 4.69 18.69
N PHE A 188 6.87 5.40 18.45
CA PHE A 188 7.64 6.03 19.53
C PHE A 188 8.37 7.29 19.01
N THR A 189 8.61 8.22 19.90
CA THR A 189 9.45 9.39 19.60
C THR A 189 10.93 9.06 19.74
N PHE A 190 11.79 9.80 19.08
CA PHE A 190 13.23 9.64 19.21
C PHE A 190 13.90 11.03 19.42
N PRO A 191 15.02 11.12 20.15
CA PRO A 191 15.86 10.00 20.63
C PRO A 191 15.42 9.36 21.95
N ASP A 192 14.37 9.86 22.59
CA ASP A 192 13.95 9.50 23.95
C ASP A 192 13.20 8.16 24.05
N MET A 193 12.84 7.55 22.93
CA MET A 193 12.13 6.26 22.84
C MET A 193 10.80 6.22 23.61
N THR A 194 10.13 7.38 23.74
CA THR A 194 8.83 7.46 24.40
C THR A 194 7.75 6.87 23.51
N ILE A 195 7.03 5.86 23.99
CA ILE A 195 5.92 5.20 23.26
C ILE A 195 4.80 6.24 23.06
N TRP A 196 4.37 6.43 21.80
CA TRP A 196 3.28 7.34 21.49
C TRP A 196 2.61 6.98 20.15
N PRO A 197 1.26 6.93 20.10
CA PRO A 197 0.36 6.83 21.26
C PRO A 197 0.57 5.51 21.99
N GLU A 198 0.28 5.47 23.29
CA GLU A 198 0.33 4.25 24.09
C GLU A 198 -0.94 3.43 23.87
N GLU A 199 -1.08 2.92 22.64
CA GLU A 199 -2.25 2.19 22.17
C GLU A 199 -1.86 0.87 21.50
N LYS A 200 -2.68 -0.17 21.71
CA LYS A 200 -2.53 -1.48 21.05
C LYS A 200 -3.43 -1.55 19.84
N ILE A 201 -2.92 -1.07 18.72
CA ILE A 201 -3.70 -0.93 17.49
C ILE A 201 -3.64 -2.24 16.69
N THR A 202 -4.81 -2.79 16.36
CA THR A 202 -4.94 -4.06 15.62
C THR A 202 -4.27 -4.01 14.24
N TRP A 203 -4.40 -2.92 13.54
CA TRP A 203 -3.81 -2.79 12.20
C TRP A 203 -2.29 -2.80 12.22
N THR A 204 -1.63 -2.25 13.27
CA THR A 204 -0.17 -2.34 13.43
C THR A 204 0.27 -3.79 13.54
N ASN A 205 -0.38 -4.58 14.38
CA ASN A 205 -0.07 -6.01 14.50
C ASN A 205 -0.37 -6.78 13.20
N ALA A 206 -1.43 -6.41 12.50
CA ALA A 206 -1.77 -7.05 11.22
C ALA A 206 -0.71 -6.78 10.14
N VAL A 207 -0.20 -5.55 10.01
CA VAL A 207 0.83 -5.25 8.99
C VAL A 207 2.19 -5.87 9.34
N VAL A 208 2.52 -6.06 10.62
CA VAL A 208 3.70 -6.84 11.04
C VAL A 208 3.60 -8.27 10.54
N LEU A 209 2.43 -8.92 10.68
CA LEU A 209 2.19 -10.26 10.15
C LEU A 209 2.31 -10.31 8.62
N LEU A 210 1.79 -9.32 7.92
CA LEU A 210 1.93 -9.23 6.45
C LEU A 210 3.39 -9.06 6.03
N ALA A 211 4.15 -8.23 6.74
CA ALA A 211 5.59 -8.03 6.49
C ALA A 211 6.39 -9.31 6.75
N ALA A 212 6.11 -10.00 7.85
CA ALA A 212 6.73 -11.30 8.15
C ALA A 212 6.39 -12.34 7.10
N ASP A 213 5.12 -12.42 6.66
CA ASP A 213 4.69 -13.34 5.61
C ASP A 213 5.44 -13.06 4.30
N ALA A 214 5.51 -11.80 3.87
CA ALA A 214 6.23 -11.41 2.65
C ALA A 214 7.74 -11.72 2.70
N LEU A 215 8.36 -11.69 3.89
CA LEU A 215 9.79 -11.96 4.06
C LEU A 215 10.13 -13.45 4.16
N TYR A 216 9.25 -14.24 4.77
CA TYR A 216 9.55 -15.62 5.18
C TYR A 216 8.67 -16.67 4.50
N GLY A 217 7.70 -16.26 3.66
CA GLY A 217 6.84 -17.18 2.91
C GLY A 217 5.98 -18.06 3.83
N LEU A 218 5.38 -17.47 4.87
CA LEU A 218 4.65 -18.23 5.89
C LEU A 218 3.31 -18.77 5.39
N THR A 219 2.70 -18.09 4.42
CA THR A 219 1.43 -18.47 3.83
C THR A 219 1.47 -18.38 2.29
N PRO A 220 0.52 -18.99 1.58
CA PRO A 220 0.38 -18.78 0.14
C PRO A 220 0.12 -17.33 -0.29
N ALA A 221 -0.17 -16.41 0.64
CA ALA A 221 -0.39 -15.00 0.36
C ALA A 221 0.90 -14.17 0.34
N ALA A 222 2.03 -14.73 0.72
CA ALA A 222 3.32 -14.04 0.84
C ALA A 222 3.72 -13.24 -0.42
N GLU A 223 3.38 -13.76 -1.59
CA GLU A 223 3.70 -13.15 -2.88
C GLU A 223 2.67 -12.10 -3.36
N MET A 224 1.59 -11.85 -2.61
CA MET A 224 0.47 -11.02 -3.09
C MET A 224 0.88 -9.58 -3.44
N PHE A 225 1.88 -9.03 -2.78
CA PHE A 225 2.43 -7.71 -3.09
C PHE A 225 3.62 -7.76 -4.06
N SER A 226 4.19 -8.93 -4.35
CA SER A 226 5.35 -9.09 -5.21
C SER A 226 5.07 -8.56 -6.63
N HIS A 227 5.96 -7.72 -7.15
CA HIS A 227 5.84 -7.24 -8.53
C HIS A 227 5.91 -8.39 -9.53
N ARG A 228 6.76 -9.40 -9.24
CA ARG A 228 6.91 -10.61 -10.06
C ARG A 228 5.62 -11.41 -10.14
N PHE A 229 4.92 -11.62 -9.02
CA PHE A 229 3.63 -12.31 -9.00
C PHE A 229 2.62 -11.71 -9.99
N TRP A 230 2.51 -10.39 -10.01
CA TRP A 230 1.59 -9.70 -10.92
C TRP A 230 2.07 -9.71 -12.38
N GLU A 231 3.38 -9.76 -12.63
CA GLU A 231 3.95 -9.95 -13.98
C GLU A 231 3.61 -11.32 -14.53
N GLU A 232 3.81 -12.37 -13.74
CA GLU A 232 3.48 -13.76 -14.10
C GLU A 232 1.97 -13.94 -14.35
N MET A 233 1.12 -13.18 -13.66
CA MET A 233 -0.33 -13.14 -13.93
C MET A 233 -0.72 -12.31 -15.17
N GLY A 234 0.25 -11.76 -15.91
CA GLY A 234 -0.01 -10.88 -17.06
C GLY A 234 -0.65 -9.54 -16.68
N MET A 235 -0.41 -9.07 -15.46
CA MET A 235 -0.93 -7.81 -14.90
C MET A 235 0.20 -6.88 -14.44
N GLY A 236 1.34 -7.01 -15.07
CA GLY A 236 2.55 -6.27 -14.77
C GLY A 236 2.66 -4.90 -15.44
N ALA A 237 1.57 -4.26 -15.82
CA ALA A 237 1.61 -2.98 -16.54
C ALA A 237 1.83 -1.76 -15.64
#